data_aed25593835fd30937c7fab06705c50e
#
_entry.id   aed25593835fd30937c7fab06705c50e
#
_cell.length_a   1.000
_cell.length_b   1.000
_cell.length_c   1.000
_cell.angle_alpha   90.00
_cell.angle_beta   90.00
_cell.angle_gamma   90.00
#
_symmetry.space_group_name_H-M   'P 1'
#
loop_
_entity.id
_entity.type
_entity.pdbx_description
1 polymer ?
#
loop_
_entity_poly.entity_id
_entity_poly.type
_entity_poly.pdbx_seq_one_letter_code
_entity_poly.pdbx_strand_id
1 'polypeptide(L)'
;AEQGEKLATTPTEELLSLDFLQPENIRDTLHAYQMAKRCNEKRVTAQAVEWGKRGARLNDIAPGIIVTPLALDEFNGPRGDFYKNMFAKCPAGRPGTADKVANVAELLMSDKGAFITGSTFLIDGGATASYFYGPLRPEKA
;
A
#
# COMPACT_ATOMS: atom_id res chain seq x y z
N ALA A 1 -4.96 -9.92 -13.74
CA ALA A 1 -4.79 -8.78 -14.66
C ALA A 1 -6.09 -8.00 -14.80
N GLU A 2 -7.20 -8.61 -15.20
CA GLU A 2 -8.49 -7.96 -15.52
C GLU A 2 -9.08 -7.12 -14.36
N GLN A 3 -9.17 -7.66 -13.14
CA GLN A 3 -9.65 -6.88 -11.98
C GLN A 3 -8.82 -5.62 -11.73
N GLY A 4 -7.50 -5.70 -11.91
CA GLY A 4 -6.60 -4.55 -11.73
C GLY A 4 -6.88 -3.44 -12.74
N GLU A 5 -7.16 -3.79 -13.98
CA GLU A 5 -7.53 -2.86 -15.03
C GLU A 5 -8.88 -2.19 -14.72
N LYS A 6 -9.89 -2.97 -14.34
CA LYS A 6 -11.20 -2.42 -13.93
C LYS A 6 -11.07 -1.46 -12.73
N LEU A 7 -10.27 -1.79 -11.72
CA LEU A 7 -10.01 -0.89 -10.59
C LEU A 7 -9.33 0.41 -11.02
N ALA A 8 -8.43 0.34 -11.99
CA ALA A 8 -7.67 1.48 -12.49
C ALA A 8 -8.51 2.47 -13.30
N THR A 9 -9.43 1.96 -14.12
CA THR A 9 -10.06 2.72 -15.23
C THR A 9 -11.55 2.99 -15.03
N THR A 10 -12.27 2.23 -14.21
CA THR A 10 -13.70 2.46 -13.97
C THR A 10 -13.92 3.83 -13.32
N PRO A 11 -14.88 4.66 -13.80
CA PRO A 11 -15.25 5.91 -13.17
C PRO A 11 -15.56 5.74 -11.67
N THR A 12 -15.26 6.77 -10.87
CA THR A 12 -15.38 6.67 -9.40
C THR A 12 -16.82 6.36 -8.97
N GLU A 13 -17.78 6.98 -9.62
CA GLU A 13 -19.22 6.80 -9.39
C GLU A 13 -19.74 5.40 -9.75
N GLU A 14 -19.04 4.70 -10.63
CA GLU A 14 -19.40 3.34 -11.08
C GLU A 14 -18.56 2.26 -10.38
N LEU A 15 -17.55 2.64 -9.61
CA LEU A 15 -16.57 1.70 -9.06
C LEU A 15 -17.22 0.62 -8.19
N LEU A 16 -18.19 1.00 -7.35
CA LEU A 16 -18.91 0.07 -6.47
C LEU A 16 -19.94 -0.80 -7.22
N SER A 17 -20.17 -0.59 -8.51
CA SER A 17 -21.00 -1.49 -9.32
C SER A 17 -20.24 -2.71 -9.85
N LEU A 18 -18.92 -2.75 -9.71
CA LEU A 18 -18.12 -3.89 -10.13
C LEU A 18 -18.49 -5.15 -9.34
N ASP A 19 -18.72 -6.24 -10.03
CA ASP A 19 -19.16 -7.51 -9.47
C ASP A 19 -18.27 -8.00 -8.31
N PHE A 20 -16.97 -7.98 -8.48
CA PHE A 20 -16.03 -8.43 -7.46
C PHE A 20 -15.88 -7.49 -6.25
N LEU A 21 -16.55 -6.33 -6.26
CA LEU A 21 -16.65 -5.41 -5.11
C LEU A 21 -18.02 -5.47 -4.42
N GLN A 22 -18.94 -6.33 -4.89
CA GLN A 22 -20.21 -6.52 -4.24
C GLN A 22 -20.03 -7.20 -2.87
N PRO A 23 -20.92 -6.93 -1.90
CA PRO A 23 -20.80 -7.45 -0.53
C PRO A 23 -20.59 -8.96 -0.46
N GLU A 24 -21.27 -9.72 -1.31
CA GLU A 24 -21.18 -11.18 -1.39
C GLU A 24 -19.81 -11.69 -1.86
N ASN A 25 -19.04 -10.85 -2.55
CA ASN A 25 -17.69 -11.16 -3.05
C ASN A 25 -16.58 -10.64 -2.12
N ILE A 26 -16.94 -9.88 -1.08
CA ILE A 26 -16.00 -9.37 -0.06
C ILE A 26 -16.09 -10.25 1.17
N ARG A 27 -15.00 -11.00 1.45
CA ARG A 27 -14.96 -12.02 2.51
C ARG A 27 -15.06 -11.45 3.92
N ASP A 28 -14.40 -10.31 4.16
CA ASP A 28 -14.28 -9.67 5.48
C ASP A 28 -13.75 -8.23 5.34
N THR A 29 -13.66 -7.54 6.46
CA THR A 29 -13.17 -6.15 6.52
C THR A 29 -11.72 -5.99 6.06
N LEU A 30 -10.86 -7.00 6.28
CA LEU A 30 -9.48 -6.99 5.81
C LEU A 30 -9.43 -7.09 4.29
N HIS A 31 -10.24 -7.96 3.69
CA HIS A 31 -10.34 -8.06 2.24
C HIS A 31 -10.85 -6.75 1.62
N ALA A 32 -11.87 -6.11 2.22
CA ALA A 32 -12.35 -4.80 1.77
C ALA A 32 -11.24 -3.74 1.81
N TYR A 33 -10.48 -3.68 2.90
CA TYR A 33 -9.35 -2.78 3.05
C TYR A 33 -8.27 -3.03 1.99
N GLN A 34 -7.89 -4.28 1.77
CA GLN A 34 -6.88 -4.65 0.76
C GLN A 34 -7.32 -4.28 -0.65
N MET A 35 -8.60 -4.49 -0.99
CA MET A 35 -9.17 -4.09 -2.29
C MET A 35 -9.16 -2.57 -2.47
N ALA A 36 -9.52 -1.81 -1.44
CA ALA A 36 -9.48 -0.35 -1.47
C ALA A 36 -8.04 0.18 -1.68
N LYS A 37 -7.06 -0.37 -0.96
CA LYS A 37 -5.65 0.03 -1.13
C LYS A 37 -5.09 -0.36 -2.50
N ARG A 38 -5.42 -1.55 -2.99
CA ARG A 38 -5.06 -1.97 -4.35
C ARG A 38 -5.69 -1.05 -5.42
N CYS A 39 -6.92 -0.62 -5.21
CA CYS A 39 -7.59 0.32 -6.08
C CYS A 39 -6.83 1.65 -6.14
N ASN A 40 -6.44 2.22 -5.00
CA ASN A 40 -5.69 3.47 -4.94
C ASN A 40 -4.39 3.39 -5.77
N GLU A 41 -3.59 2.34 -5.57
CA GLU A 41 -2.35 2.10 -6.31
C GLU A 41 -2.59 2.05 -7.83
N LYS A 42 -3.58 1.27 -8.27
CA LYS A 42 -3.89 1.12 -9.70
C LYS A 42 -4.39 2.43 -10.31
N ARG A 43 -5.22 3.18 -9.60
CA ARG A 43 -5.73 4.48 -10.05
C ARG A 43 -4.63 5.54 -10.13
N VAL A 44 -3.71 5.59 -9.18
CA VAL A 44 -2.55 6.48 -9.25
C VAL A 44 -1.75 6.23 -10.54
N THR A 45 -1.45 4.98 -10.83
CA THR A 45 -0.71 4.60 -12.05
C THR A 45 -1.47 5.03 -13.31
N ALA A 46 -2.77 4.74 -13.40
CA ALA A 46 -3.56 5.08 -14.58
C ALA A 46 -3.77 6.59 -14.72
N GLN A 47 -4.08 7.29 -13.65
CA GLN A 47 -4.34 8.73 -13.67
C GLN A 47 -3.08 9.56 -13.90
N ALA A 48 -1.89 9.05 -13.61
CA ALA A 48 -0.63 9.75 -13.87
C ALA A 48 -0.49 10.16 -15.34
N VAL A 49 -1.09 9.39 -16.27
CA VAL A 49 -1.12 9.73 -17.71
C VAL A 49 -1.90 11.03 -17.95
N GLU A 50 -3.09 11.16 -17.35
CA GLU A 50 -3.92 12.36 -17.50
C GLU A 50 -3.34 13.57 -16.79
N TRP A 51 -2.75 13.37 -15.61
CA TRP A 51 -2.06 14.43 -14.86
C TRP A 51 -0.83 14.93 -15.62
N GLY A 52 -0.10 14.02 -16.30
CA GLY A 52 1.04 14.36 -17.13
C GLY A 52 0.72 15.33 -18.27
N LYS A 53 -0.50 15.26 -18.84
CA LYS A 53 -0.98 16.21 -19.88
C LYS A 53 -1.04 17.67 -19.37
N ARG A 54 -1.12 17.85 -18.04
CA ARG A 54 -1.12 19.15 -17.38
C ARG A 54 0.24 19.53 -16.77
N GLY A 55 1.29 18.75 -17.05
CA GLY A 55 2.62 18.94 -16.50
C GLY A 55 2.72 18.57 -15.01
N ALA A 56 1.75 17.83 -14.47
CA ALA A 56 1.74 17.40 -13.08
C ALA A 56 2.16 15.94 -12.95
N ARG A 57 2.71 15.59 -11.79
CA ARG A 57 3.12 14.23 -11.44
C ARG A 57 2.18 13.65 -10.38
N LEU A 58 1.93 12.36 -10.46
CA LEU A 58 1.11 11.64 -9.50
C LEU A 58 1.82 10.35 -9.09
N ASN A 59 2.10 10.23 -7.80
CA ASN A 59 2.72 9.05 -7.20
C ASN A 59 2.04 8.70 -5.90
N ASP A 60 2.23 7.50 -5.40
CA ASP A 60 1.83 7.12 -4.05
C ASP A 60 2.97 6.44 -3.28
N ILE A 61 2.82 6.45 -1.96
CA ILE A 61 3.72 5.78 -1.04
C ILE A 61 2.91 4.67 -0.36
N ALA A 62 3.44 3.45 -0.39
CA ALA A 62 2.90 2.29 0.29
C ALA A 62 3.76 1.98 1.54
N PRO A 63 3.46 2.59 2.69
CA PRO A 63 4.21 2.33 3.90
C PRO A 63 3.82 0.98 4.50
N GLY A 64 4.79 0.30 5.07
CA GLY A 64 4.55 -0.82 5.96
C GLY A 64 4.04 -0.36 7.33
N ILE A 65 4.45 -1.05 8.38
CA ILE A 65 4.04 -0.70 9.74
C ILE A 65 4.86 0.50 10.22
N ILE A 66 4.18 1.63 10.43
CA ILE A 66 4.78 2.89 10.88
C ILE A 66 4.34 3.17 12.32
N VAL A 67 5.28 3.57 13.17
CA VAL A 67 4.98 3.97 14.55
C VAL A 67 4.13 5.24 14.54
N THR A 68 2.90 5.09 14.99
CA THR A 68 1.91 6.15 15.17
C THR A 68 1.22 5.91 16.53
N PRO A 69 0.47 6.88 17.09
CA PRO A 69 -0.32 6.63 18.29
C PRO A 69 -1.21 5.37 18.17
N LEU A 70 -1.92 5.22 17.05
CA LEU A 70 -2.73 4.02 16.78
C LEU A 70 -1.89 2.74 16.75
N ALA A 71 -0.72 2.76 16.12
CA ALA A 71 0.16 1.60 16.06
C ALA A 71 0.70 1.21 17.44
N LEU A 72 0.97 2.18 18.32
CA LEU A 72 1.39 1.92 19.69
C LEU A 72 0.28 1.21 20.49
N ASP A 73 -0.98 1.62 20.31
CA ASP A 73 -2.12 0.95 20.92
C ASP A 73 -2.24 -0.50 20.42
N GLU A 74 -2.06 -0.73 19.11
CA GLU A 74 -2.08 -2.07 18.52
C GLU A 74 -0.90 -2.95 19.00
N PHE A 75 0.31 -2.38 19.16
CA PHE A 75 1.49 -3.11 19.65
C PHE A 75 1.35 -3.53 21.10
N ASN A 76 0.61 -2.78 21.89
CA ASN A 76 0.32 -3.07 23.30
C ASN A 76 -1.01 -3.82 23.50
N GLY A 77 -1.77 -4.00 22.44
CA GLY A 77 -3.05 -4.69 22.42
C GLY A 77 -2.96 -6.19 22.12
N PRO A 78 -4.10 -6.86 21.90
CA PRO A 78 -4.17 -8.30 21.63
C PRO A 78 -3.35 -8.78 20.42
N ARG A 79 -3.00 -7.87 19.50
CA ARG A 79 -2.17 -8.15 18.30
C ARG A 79 -0.69 -7.88 18.50
N GLY A 80 -0.25 -7.47 19.70
CA GLY A 80 1.13 -7.06 19.95
C GLY A 80 2.17 -8.12 19.57
N ASP A 81 1.92 -9.37 19.91
CA ASP A 81 2.84 -10.47 19.57
C ASP A 81 2.89 -10.78 18.07
N PHE A 82 1.79 -10.60 17.37
CA PHE A 82 1.77 -10.69 15.90
C PHE A 82 2.70 -9.64 15.26
N TYR A 83 2.64 -8.39 15.70
CA TYR A 83 3.51 -7.33 15.21
C TYR A 83 4.99 -7.57 15.57
N LYS A 84 5.29 -8.00 16.79
CA LYS A 84 6.65 -8.37 17.22
C LYS A 84 7.24 -9.47 16.35
N ASN A 85 6.45 -10.51 16.06
CA ASN A 85 6.85 -11.59 15.17
C ASN A 85 7.09 -11.11 13.74
N MET A 86 6.23 -10.22 13.22
CA MET A 86 6.46 -9.60 11.91
C MET A 86 7.78 -8.84 11.86
N PHE A 87 8.07 -8.01 12.88
CA PHE A 87 9.32 -7.27 12.92
C PHE A 87 10.53 -8.18 12.98
N ALA A 88 10.49 -9.23 13.81
CA ALA A 88 11.59 -10.19 13.91
C ALA A 88 11.88 -10.92 12.60
N LYS A 89 10.86 -11.09 11.75
CA LYS A 89 10.94 -11.78 10.45
C LYS A 89 11.09 -10.84 9.25
N CYS A 90 11.07 -9.54 9.49
CA CYS A 90 11.23 -8.51 8.46
C CYS A 90 12.72 -8.13 8.36
N PRO A 91 13.28 -7.91 7.16
CA PRO A 91 14.68 -7.52 6.99
C PRO A 91 15.13 -6.32 7.82
N ALA A 92 14.26 -5.32 8.00
CA ALA A 92 14.58 -4.15 8.82
C ALA A 92 14.60 -4.43 10.33
N GLY A 93 13.99 -5.51 10.80
CA GLY A 93 13.94 -5.91 12.21
C GLY A 93 13.16 -4.96 13.13
N ARG A 94 12.43 -4.00 12.58
CA ARG A 94 11.72 -2.96 13.34
C ARG A 94 10.62 -2.30 12.52
N PRO A 95 9.66 -1.59 13.15
CA PRO A 95 8.73 -0.72 12.42
C PRO A 95 9.46 0.50 11.83
N GLY A 96 8.83 1.12 10.85
CA GLY A 96 9.23 2.42 10.33
C GLY A 96 8.75 3.56 11.21
N THR A 97 9.23 4.76 10.92
CA THR A 97 8.83 6.01 11.59
C THR A 97 8.29 7.01 10.58
N ALA A 98 7.49 7.98 11.04
CA ALA A 98 6.84 8.96 10.16
C ALA A 98 7.84 9.77 9.32
N ASP A 99 9.02 10.09 9.87
CA ASP A 99 10.09 10.78 9.15
C ASP A 99 10.61 9.98 7.94
N LYS A 100 10.57 8.64 7.98
CA LYS A 100 10.97 7.81 6.84
C LYS A 100 9.98 7.93 5.68
N VAL A 101 8.70 8.07 6.00
CA VAL A 101 7.66 8.37 5.00
C VAL A 101 7.84 9.77 4.46
N ALA A 102 8.07 10.76 5.34
CA ALA A 102 8.28 12.15 4.97
C ALA A 102 9.50 12.33 4.03
N ASN A 103 10.60 11.63 4.28
CA ASN A 103 11.80 11.68 3.42
C ASN A 103 11.50 11.22 1.97
N VAL A 104 10.68 10.19 1.80
CA VAL A 104 10.26 9.74 0.46
C VAL A 104 9.30 10.76 -0.16
N ALA A 105 8.37 11.32 0.62
CA ALA A 105 7.47 12.36 0.14
C ALA A 105 8.24 13.61 -0.31
N GLU A 106 9.25 14.04 0.45
CA GLU A 106 10.13 15.16 0.09
C GLU A 106 10.83 14.90 -1.26
N LEU A 107 11.41 13.72 -1.46
CA LEU A 107 12.01 13.33 -2.73
C LEU A 107 11.00 13.44 -3.88
N LEU A 108 9.81 12.85 -3.70
CA LEU A 108 8.79 12.82 -4.75
C LEU A 108 8.24 14.20 -5.11
N MET A 109 8.17 15.12 -4.14
CA MET A 109 7.67 16.49 -4.34
C MET A 109 8.74 17.46 -4.82
N SER A 110 10.02 17.14 -4.69
CA SER A 110 11.13 17.99 -5.09
C SER A 110 11.50 17.85 -6.57
N ASP A 111 12.39 18.72 -7.05
CA ASP A 111 12.98 18.64 -8.40
C ASP A 111 13.80 17.36 -8.59
N LYS A 112 14.33 16.76 -7.53
CA LYS A 112 15.03 15.47 -7.58
C LYS A 112 14.12 14.34 -8.03
N GLY A 113 12.81 14.43 -7.75
CA GLY A 113 11.79 13.51 -8.19
C GLY A 113 11.14 13.86 -9.52
N ALA A 114 11.65 14.85 -10.28
CA ALA A 114 10.99 15.39 -11.48
C ALA A 114 10.69 14.34 -12.57
N PHE A 115 11.44 13.26 -12.63
CA PHE A 115 11.24 12.16 -13.59
C PHE A 115 10.45 10.97 -13.02
N ILE A 116 9.85 11.13 -11.82
CA ILE A 116 9.08 10.07 -11.14
C ILE A 116 7.59 10.40 -11.22
N THR A 117 6.81 9.59 -11.93
CA THR A 117 5.34 9.69 -11.99
C THR A 117 4.72 8.31 -12.26
N GLY A 118 3.50 8.08 -11.77
CA GLY A 118 2.78 6.81 -11.93
C GLY A 118 3.35 5.66 -11.10
N SER A 119 4.17 5.96 -10.10
CA SER A 119 4.90 4.97 -9.32
C SER A 119 4.37 4.83 -7.91
N THR A 120 4.36 3.59 -7.40
CA THR A 120 4.14 3.27 -5.98
C THR A 120 5.49 3.02 -5.31
N PHE A 121 5.77 3.76 -4.25
CA PHE A 121 7.00 3.61 -3.46
C PHE A 121 6.72 2.76 -2.23
N LEU A 122 7.12 1.48 -2.31
CA LEU A 122 7.03 0.55 -1.19
C LEU A 122 8.13 0.86 -0.17
N ILE A 123 7.75 1.22 1.06
CA ILE A 123 8.66 1.52 2.17
C ILE A 123 8.22 0.76 3.43
N ASP A 124 8.41 -0.54 3.42
CA ASP A 124 7.86 -1.48 4.40
C ASP A 124 8.94 -2.25 5.21
N GLY A 125 10.19 -1.83 5.11
CA GLY A 125 11.31 -2.50 5.77
C GLY A 125 11.57 -3.93 5.28
N GLY A 126 11.05 -4.28 4.09
CA GLY A 126 11.18 -5.60 3.49
C GLY A 126 10.11 -6.61 3.92
N ALA A 127 9.03 -6.17 4.57
CA ALA A 127 7.94 -7.06 4.99
C ALA A 127 7.34 -7.82 3.80
N THR A 128 7.06 -7.13 2.70
CA THR A 128 6.57 -7.72 1.45
C THR A 128 7.55 -8.73 0.86
N ALA A 129 8.83 -8.40 0.83
CA ALA A 129 9.87 -9.33 0.37
C ALA A 129 9.93 -10.58 1.25
N SER A 130 9.84 -10.41 2.57
CA SER A 130 9.81 -11.54 3.52
C SER A 130 8.55 -12.40 3.37
N TYR A 131 7.41 -11.78 3.03
CA TYR A 131 6.15 -12.51 2.77
C TYR A 131 6.25 -13.40 1.52
N PHE A 132 6.86 -12.93 0.45
CA PHE A 132 6.96 -13.71 -0.79
C PHE A 132 8.12 -14.70 -0.80
N TYR A 133 9.26 -14.34 -0.19
CA TYR A 133 10.52 -15.06 -0.36
C TYR A 133 11.24 -15.40 0.97
N GLY A 134 10.68 -15.01 2.11
CA GLY A 134 11.32 -15.11 3.41
C GLY A 134 10.43 -15.75 4.49
N PRO A 135 10.79 -15.56 5.76
CA PRO A 135 10.16 -16.24 6.89
C PRO A 135 8.72 -15.79 7.22
N LEU A 136 8.20 -14.74 6.58
CA LEU A 136 6.79 -14.35 6.66
C LEU A 136 5.91 -15.06 5.62
N ARG A 137 6.50 -15.87 4.74
CA ARG A 137 5.75 -16.61 3.73
C ARG A 137 4.78 -17.58 4.41
N PRO A 138 3.47 -17.55 4.07
CA PRO A 138 2.53 -18.56 4.53
C PRO A 138 2.99 -19.95 4.13
N GLU A 139 2.89 -20.92 5.05
CA GLU A 139 3.06 -22.31 4.70
C GLU A 139 2.04 -22.67 3.60
N LYS A 140 2.50 -23.36 2.59
CA LYS A 140 1.58 -23.83 1.55
C LYS A 140 0.62 -24.83 2.19
N ALA A 141 -0.65 -24.47 2.21
CA ALA A 141 -1.72 -25.40 2.57
C ALA A 141 -1.77 -26.56 1.55
#